data_c1d9dee423b7c39b9d961dc39c412492
#
_entry.id   c1d9dee423b7c39b9d961dc39c412492
#
_cell.length_a   1.000
_cell.length_b   1.000
_cell.length_c   1.000
_cell.angle_alpha   90.00
_cell.angle_beta   90.00
_cell.angle_gamma   90.00
#
_symmetry.space_group_name_H-M   'P 1'
#
loop_
_entity.id
_entity.type
_entity.pdbx_description
1 polymer ?
#
loop_
_entity_poly.entity_id
_entity_poly.type
_entity_poly.pdbx_seq_one_letter_code
_entity_poly.pdbx_strand_id
1 'polypeptide(L)'
;MRRVVEWTQLPGEGPRVLMLPGLGARGAGFQALARRLQHVARPLLVEYPEGPHAARGAGALAQEVFEACGPVDAVVASSFGGMVAAHLAAAGAARGVAFLGSFTRTEHLGPRGRLIAMMGPIAVLGRPGPLTAALASWRPIAPSRVPEVVPTTRLERMTTLHRAFAIRGEPPPPSLRGLPVSCVCIQGNRDVLVPPATVKRLVASLPPGTPQYLLRGAGHVPYFTHPEECARLLEPWLAALAPPVTLGSSSPRPMLQRV
;
A
#
# COMPACT_ATOMS: atom_id res chain seq x y z
N MET A 1 -7.90 15.68 13.13
CA MET A 1 -8.54 14.33 13.15
C MET A 1 -9.22 14.13 11.81
N ARG A 2 -8.72 13.21 10.97
CA ARG A 2 -9.32 12.86 9.67
C ARG A 2 -10.52 11.95 9.89
N ARG A 3 -11.69 12.35 9.42
CA ARG A 3 -12.94 11.57 9.57
C ARG A 3 -13.24 10.69 8.37
N VAL A 4 -12.63 10.99 7.23
CA VAL A 4 -12.79 10.31 5.94
C VAL A 4 -11.43 9.97 5.35
N VAL A 5 -11.41 9.14 4.33
CA VAL A 5 -10.22 8.93 3.50
C VAL A 5 -9.88 10.25 2.79
N GLU A 6 -8.65 10.67 2.94
CA GLU A 6 -8.08 11.82 2.22
C GLU A 6 -7.00 11.33 1.27
N TRP A 7 -6.76 12.05 0.20
CA TRP A 7 -5.70 11.74 -0.73
C TRP A 7 -5.10 12.99 -1.35
N THR A 8 -3.84 12.89 -1.73
CA THR A 8 -3.11 13.93 -2.44
C THR A 8 -2.59 13.35 -3.74
N GLN A 9 -3.03 13.91 -4.86
CA GLN A 9 -2.49 13.55 -6.17
C GLN A 9 -1.22 14.35 -6.44
N LEU A 10 -0.16 13.63 -6.81
CA LEU A 10 1.04 14.25 -7.35
C LEU A 10 0.91 14.40 -8.88
N PRO A 11 1.58 15.42 -9.46
CA PRO A 11 1.70 15.52 -10.92
C PRO A 11 2.29 14.23 -11.49
N GLY A 12 1.93 13.88 -12.71
CA GLY A 12 2.48 12.71 -13.38
C GLY A 12 1.75 12.36 -14.65
N GLU A 13 2.30 11.42 -15.41
CA GLU A 13 1.77 10.91 -16.66
C GLU A 13 1.44 9.42 -16.53
N GLY A 14 0.55 8.90 -17.39
CA GLY A 14 0.21 7.47 -17.41
C GLY A 14 -0.88 7.06 -16.40
N PRO A 15 -0.84 5.81 -15.89
CA PRO A 15 -1.88 5.23 -15.04
C PRO A 15 -2.03 5.95 -13.69
N ARG A 16 -3.27 5.98 -13.19
CA ARG A 16 -3.58 6.41 -11.82
C ARG A 16 -3.17 5.31 -10.84
N VAL A 17 -2.32 5.66 -9.87
CA VAL A 17 -1.74 4.70 -8.92
C VAL A 17 -2.02 5.12 -7.49
N LEU A 18 -2.85 4.36 -6.77
CA LEU A 18 -3.02 4.55 -5.33
C LEU A 18 -1.77 4.06 -4.58
N MET A 19 -1.34 4.83 -3.60
CA MET A 19 -0.29 4.43 -2.66
C MET A 19 -0.88 4.26 -1.28
N LEU A 20 -1.06 3.00 -0.87
CA LEU A 20 -1.74 2.62 0.37
C LEU A 20 -0.73 2.33 1.49
N PRO A 21 -0.75 3.11 2.58
CA PRO A 21 0.18 2.91 3.68
C PRO A 21 -0.14 1.67 4.51
N GLY A 22 0.84 1.26 5.31
CA GLY A 22 0.69 0.24 6.32
C GLY A 22 -0.09 0.71 7.55
N LEU A 23 -0.29 -0.20 8.49
CA LEU A 23 -0.97 0.08 9.74
C LEU A 23 -0.19 1.11 10.57
N GLY A 24 -0.79 2.27 10.81
CA GLY A 24 -0.19 3.38 11.56
C GLY A 24 0.86 4.19 10.79
N ALA A 25 1.13 3.85 9.53
CA ALA A 25 1.95 4.66 8.64
C ALA A 25 1.08 5.71 7.90
N ARG A 26 1.73 6.70 7.30
CA ARG A 26 1.09 7.76 6.52
C ARG A 26 1.37 7.61 5.03
N GLY A 27 0.44 8.08 4.20
CA GLY A 27 0.63 8.17 2.75
C GLY A 27 1.83 9.02 2.36
N ALA A 28 2.14 10.06 3.14
CA ALA A 28 3.33 10.88 2.98
C ALA A 28 4.65 10.07 2.95
N GLY A 29 4.70 8.89 3.59
CA GLY A 29 5.85 8.00 3.55
C GLY A 29 6.19 7.51 2.14
N PHE A 30 5.23 7.50 1.22
CA PHE A 30 5.45 7.14 -0.18
C PHE A 30 5.99 8.28 -1.04
N GLN A 31 6.09 9.51 -0.52
CA GLN A 31 6.40 10.70 -1.34
C GLN A 31 7.70 10.55 -2.16
N ALA A 32 8.74 9.95 -1.59
CA ALA A 32 10.00 9.74 -2.28
C ALA A 32 9.87 8.77 -3.46
N LEU A 33 9.15 7.67 -3.30
CA LEU A 33 8.84 6.72 -4.37
C LEU A 33 7.91 7.35 -5.40
N ALA A 34 6.86 8.02 -4.96
CA ALA A 34 5.87 8.65 -5.83
C ALA A 34 6.50 9.67 -6.79
N ARG A 35 7.38 10.53 -6.27
CA ARG A 35 8.12 11.50 -7.11
C ARG A 35 8.96 10.84 -8.20
N ARG A 36 9.53 9.67 -7.93
CA ARG A 36 10.33 8.93 -8.91
C ARG A 36 9.47 8.30 -10.01
N LEU A 37 8.22 7.98 -9.70
CA LEU A 37 7.30 7.36 -10.64
C LEU A 37 6.47 8.36 -11.46
N GLN A 38 6.59 9.67 -11.25
CA GLN A 38 5.78 10.69 -11.93
C GLN A 38 5.89 10.67 -13.46
N HIS A 39 7.02 10.22 -14.01
CA HIS A 39 7.21 10.13 -15.45
C HIS A 39 6.49 8.92 -16.09
N VAL A 40 6.00 7.98 -15.29
CA VAL A 40 5.27 6.77 -15.76
C VAL A 40 3.94 6.54 -15.04
N ALA A 41 3.57 7.38 -14.08
CA ALA A 41 2.36 7.24 -13.29
C ALA A 41 1.83 8.56 -12.74
N ARG A 42 0.55 8.59 -12.40
CA ARG A 42 -0.11 9.64 -11.61
C ARG A 42 -0.35 9.14 -10.18
N PRO A 43 0.59 9.34 -9.24
CA PRO A 43 0.48 8.81 -7.89
C PRO A 43 -0.58 9.57 -7.06
N LEU A 44 -1.36 8.82 -6.29
CA LEU A 44 -2.30 9.30 -5.29
C LEU A 44 -1.88 8.77 -3.92
N LEU A 45 -1.37 9.64 -3.05
CA LEU A 45 -0.98 9.30 -1.68
C LEU A 45 -2.24 9.28 -0.80
N VAL A 46 -2.56 8.14 -0.23
CA VAL A 46 -3.78 7.94 0.56
C VAL A 46 -3.48 8.06 2.04
N GLU A 47 -4.31 8.83 2.74
CA GLU A 47 -4.33 8.94 4.19
C GLU A 47 -5.62 8.32 4.72
N TYR A 48 -5.49 7.34 5.60
CA TYR A 48 -6.64 6.68 6.22
C TYR A 48 -7.28 7.56 7.30
N PRO A 49 -8.59 7.38 7.58
CA PRO A 49 -9.26 8.08 8.68
C PRO A 49 -8.59 7.82 10.03
N GLU A 50 -8.74 8.74 10.97
CA GLU A 50 -8.21 8.66 12.33
C GLU A 50 -9.33 8.81 13.37
N GLY A 51 -9.15 8.14 14.51
CA GLY A 51 -10.06 8.21 15.65
C GLY A 51 -10.77 6.89 15.94
N PRO A 52 -11.56 6.82 17.03
CA PRO A 52 -12.25 5.60 17.45
C PRO A 52 -13.20 5.05 16.41
N HIS A 53 -13.88 5.93 15.67
CA HIS A 53 -14.83 5.56 14.61
C HIS A 53 -14.17 5.13 13.30
N ALA A 54 -12.86 5.34 13.17
CA ALA A 54 -12.07 5.01 11.99
C ALA A 54 -11.39 3.64 12.09
N ALA A 55 -11.65 2.90 13.16
CA ALA A 55 -11.10 1.57 13.42
C ALA A 55 -11.88 0.50 12.65
N ARG A 56 -11.78 0.55 11.32
CA ARG A 56 -12.46 -0.38 10.41
C ARG A 56 -11.51 -1.45 9.91
N GLY A 57 -12.05 -2.60 9.53
CA GLY A 57 -11.31 -3.66 8.87
C GLY A 57 -10.88 -3.28 7.45
N ALA A 58 -10.11 -4.16 6.82
CA ALA A 58 -9.54 -3.87 5.50
C ALA A 58 -10.62 -3.78 4.41
N GLY A 59 -11.68 -4.59 4.48
CA GLY A 59 -12.76 -4.56 3.50
C GLY A 59 -13.57 -3.26 3.55
N ALA A 60 -13.96 -2.82 4.76
CA ALA A 60 -14.67 -1.54 4.93
C ALA A 60 -13.79 -0.35 4.51
N LEU A 61 -12.49 -0.40 4.81
CA LEU A 61 -11.56 0.64 4.42
C LEU A 61 -11.33 0.66 2.90
N ALA A 62 -11.33 -0.50 2.23
CA ALA A 62 -11.28 -0.59 0.77
C ALA A 62 -12.50 0.09 0.13
N GLN A 63 -13.69 -0.11 0.70
CA GLN A 63 -14.90 0.57 0.23
C GLN A 63 -14.77 2.10 0.37
N GLU A 64 -14.31 2.61 1.52
CA GLU A 64 -14.10 4.04 1.72
C GLU A 64 -13.04 4.63 0.77
N VAL A 65 -11.97 3.89 0.51
CA VAL A 65 -10.94 4.29 -0.46
C VAL A 65 -11.53 4.36 -1.87
N PHE A 66 -12.36 3.37 -2.24
CA PHE A 66 -13.03 3.37 -3.54
C PHE A 66 -14.01 4.54 -3.69
N GLU A 67 -14.80 4.82 -2.65
CA GLU A 67 -15.74 5.96 -2.65
C GLU A 67 -15.02 7.30 -2.77
N ALA A 68 -13.86 7.45 -2.14
CA ALA A 68 -13.07 8.68 -2.17
C ALA A 68 -12.27 8.86 -3.46
N CYS A 69 -11.71 7.78 -4.02
CA CYS A 69 -10.75 7.85 -5.12
C CYS A 69 -11.31 7.36 -6.46
N GLY A 70 -12.42 6.60 -6.47
CA GLY A 70 -12.92 5.91 -7.65
C GLY A 70 -12.01 4.77 -8.13
N PRO A 71 -12.28 4.19 -9.30
CA PRO A 71 -11.46 3.15 -9.90
C PRO A 71 -10.07 3.70 -10.29
N VAL A 72 -9.06 2.83 -10.18
CA VAL A 72 -7.66 3.16 -10.50
C VAL A 72 -7.02 2.09 -11.36
N ASP A 73 -5.90 2.43 -11.98
CA ASP A 73 -5.18 1.46 -12.81
C ASP A 73 -4.36 0.50 -11.95
N ALA A 74 -3.73 1.02 -10.89
CA ALA A 74 -2.90 0.21 -10.02
C ALA A 74 -2.95 0.69 -8.56
N VAL A 75 -2.56 -0.22 -7.66
CA VAL A 75 -2.35 0.05 -6.24
C VAL A 75 -0.93 -0.39 -5.86
N VAL A 76 -0.16 0.49 -5.25
CA VAL A 76 1.11 0.19 -4.59
C VAL A 76 0.84 0.17 -3.09
N ALA A 77 0.92 -0.99 -2.48
CA ALA A 77 0.47 -1.21 -1.12
C ALA A 77 1.56 -1.73 -0.20
N SER A 78 1.69 -1.15 0.98
CA SER A 78 2.64 -1.61 2.00
C SER A 78 1.93 -2.25 3.18
N SER A 79 2.49 -3.36 3.68
CA SER A 79 2.05 -3.99 4.92
C SER A 79 0.52 -4.25 4.92
N PHE A 80 -0.21 -3.72 5.91
CA PHE A 80 -1.68 -3.75 6.00
C PHE A 80 -2.38 -3.22 4.73
N GLY A 81 -1.79 -2.23 4.06
CA GLY A 81 -2.33 -1.71 2.79
C GLY A 81 -2.56 -2.80 1.74
N GLY A 82 -1.82 -3.92 1.80
CA GLY A 82 -2.03 -5.07 0.91
C GLY A 82 -3.34 -5.81 1.12
N MET A 83 -3.87 -5.84 2.34
CA MET A 83 -5.22 -6.36 2.58
C MET A 83 -6.28 -5.46 1.91
N VAL A 84 -6.14 -4.14 2.08
CA VAL A 84 -7.03 -3.15 1.43
C VAL A 84 -6.95 -3.26 -0.10
N ALA A 85 -5.71 -3.33 -0.64
CA ALA A 85 -5.48 -3.47 -2.07
C ALA A 85 -6.08 -4.76 -2.66
N ALA A 86 -6.01 -5.87 -1.91
CA ALA A 86 -6.61 -7.13 -2.35
C ALA A 86 -8.15 -7.05 -2.44
N HIS A 87 -8.81 -6.36 -1.52
CA HIS A 87 -10.25 -6.09 -1.61
C HIS A 87 -10.60 -5.22 -2.82
N LEU A 88 -9.84 -4.13 -3.06
CA LEU A 88 -10.03 -3.26 -4.22
C LEU A 88 -9.89 -4.03 -5.55
N ALA A 89 -8.83 -4.84 -5.67
CA ALA A 89 -8.60 -5.63 -6.86
C ALA A 89 -9.67 -6.71 -7.07
N ALA A 90 -10.08 -7.39 -6.00
CA ALA A 90 -11.15 -8.39 -6.07
C ALA A 90 -12.51 -7.80 -6.47
N ALA A 91 -12.77 -6.54 -6.11
CA ALA A 91 -13.94 -5.77 -6.54
C ALA A 91 -13.82 -5.18 -7.96
N GLY A 92 -12.70 -5.42 -8.67
CA GLY A 92 -12.46 -4.84 -10.00
C GLY A 92 -12.11 -3.36 -10.00
N ALA A 93 -11.84 -2.78 -8.83
CA ALA A 93 -11.50 -1.36 -8.69
C ALA A 93 -10.03 -1.04 -9.05
N ALA A 94 -9.20 -2.06 -9.22
CA ALA A 94 -7.80 -1.93 -9.64
C ALA A 94 -7.40 -3.08 -10.56
N ARG A 95 -6.67 -2.79 -11.63
CA ARG A 95 -6.15 -3.77 -12.60
C ARG A 95 -4.78 -4.32 -12.21
N GLY A 96 -4.08 -3.64 -11.33
CA GLY A 96 -2.76 -4.03 -10.86
C GLY A 96 -2.55 -3.81 -9.37
N VAL A 97 -1.78 -4.69 -8.71
CA VAL A 97 -1.37 -4.54 -7.30
C VAL A 97 0.10 -4.85 -7.10
N ALA A 98 0.84 -3.89 -6.58
CA ALA A 98 2.21 -4.07 -6.11
C ALA A 98 2.24 -4.20 -4.57
N PHE A 99 2.74 -5.31 -4.07
CA PHE A 99 2.86 -5.63 -2.65
C PHE A 99 4.29 -5.34 -2.16
N LEU A 100 4.48 -4.31 -1.33
CA LEU A 100 5.77 -3.87 -0.81
C LEU A 100 5.87 -4.17 0.69
N GLY A 101 6.65 -5.17 1.09
CA GLY A 101 6.72 -5.61 2.49
C GLY A 101 5.31 -5.94 3.03
N SER A 102 4.47 -6.58 2.23
CA SER A 102 3.03 -6.62 2.45
C SER A 102 2.50 -8.03 2.65
N PHE A 103 1.24 -8.12 3.05
CA PHE A 103 0.52 -9.37 3.27
C PHE A 103 -0.98 -9.17 2.97
N THR A 104 -1.70 -10.26 2.72
CA THR A 104 -3.16 -10.26 2.56
C THR A 104 -3.87 -11.06 3.66
N ARG A 105 -3.12 -11.81 4.47
CA ARG A 105 -3.65 -12.62 5.58
C ARG A 105 -2.68 -12.55 6.76
N THR A 106 -3.21 -12.64 7.96
CA THR A 106 -2.38 -12.65 9.19
C THR A 106 -1.43 -13.85 9.26
N GLU A 107 -1.75 -14.97 8.58
CA GLU A 107 -0.88 -16.14 8.46
C GLU A 107 0.38 -15.88 7.62
N HIS A 108 0.38 -14.81 6.81
CA HIS A 108 1.56 -14.36 6.06
C HIS A 108 2.58 -13.65 6.97
N LEU A 109 2.17 -13.18 8.15
CA LEU A 109 3.08 -12.65 9.14
C LEU A 109 3.95 -13.77 9.72
N GLY A 110 5.24 -13.51 9.88
CA GLY A 110 6.13 -14.41 10.60
C GLY A 110 5.79 -14.49 12.10
N PRO A 111 6.42 -15.41 12.86
CA PRO A 111 6.15 -15.55 14.30
C PRO A 111 6.32 -14.24 15.06
N ARG A 112 7.36 -13.46 14.75
CA ARG A 112 7.61 -12.13 15.32
C ARG A 112 6.55 -11.12 14.90
N GLY A 113 6.14 -11.12 13.63
CA GLY A 113 5.07 -10.26 13.13
C GLY A 113 3.73 -10.58 13.78
N ARG A 114 3.41 -11.87 13.98
CA ARG A 114 2.23 -12.30 14.73
C ARG A 114 2.30 -11.89 16.19
N LEU A 115 3.44 -12.07 16.84
CA LEU A 115 3.64 -11.64 18.22
C LEU A 115 3.46 -10.12 18.34
N ILE A 116 4.05 -9.32 17.45
CA ILE A 116 3.87 -7.87 17.41
C ILE A 116 2.41 -7.50 17.14
N ALA A 117 1.73 -8.21 16.24
CA ALA A 117 0.29 -8.02 16.02
C ALA A 117 -0.55 -8.40 17.24
N MET A 118 -0.12 -9.41 18.02
CA MET A 118 -0.76 -9.81 19.29
C MET A 118 -0.45 -8.83 20.43
N MET A 119 0.79 -8.37 20.52
CA MET A 119 1.26 -7.40 21.52
C MET A 119 1.03 -5.95 21.09
N GLY A 120 0.49 -5.73 19.89
CA GLY A 120 0.22 -4.41 19.33
C GLY A 120 -0.40 -3.42 20.33
N PRO A 121 -1.34 -3.85 21.20
CA PRO A 121 -1.86 -3.03 22.28
C PRO A 121 -0.78 -2.47 23.19
N ILE A 122 0.16 -3.30 23.62
CA ILE A 122 1.22 -2.93 24.57
C ILE A 122 2.33 -2.13 23.85
N ALA A 123 2.72 -2.57 22.65
CA ALA A 123 3.74 -1.88 21.85
C ALA A 123 3.27 -0.50 21.36
N VAL A 124 1.97 -0.33 21.15
CA VAL A 124 1.35 0.95 20.71
C VAL A 124 1.08 1.88 21.90
N LEU A 125 0.92 1.36 23.12
CA LEU A 125 0.80 2.17 24.34
C LEU A 125 2.14 2.81 24.71
N GLY A 126 3.28 2.18 24.39
CA GLY A 126 4.58 2.84 24.43
C GLY A 126 4.65 4.00 23.42
N ARG A 127 5.62 4.90 23.60
CA ARG A 127 5.90 5.93 22.59
C ARG A 127 6.79 5.32 21.49
N PRO A 128 6.24 4.92 20.34
CA PRO A 128 7.08 4.50 19.22
C PRO A 128 7.99 5.68 18.85
N GLY A 129 9.25 5.42 18.84
CA GLY A 129 10.26 6.43 18.58
C GLY A 129 11.19 6.02 17.43
N PRO A 130 12.31 6.72 17.30
CA PRO A 130 13.30 6.41 16.25
C PRO A 130 13.76 4.94 16.25
N LEU A 131 13.83 4.30 17.42
CA LEU A 131 14.20 2.89 17.52
C LEU A 131 13.16 1.97 16.87
N THR A 132 11.86 2.21 17.11
CA THR A 132 10.77 1.43 16.50
C THR A 132 10.77 1.61 14.99
N ALA A 133 10.95 2.83 14.52
CA ALA A 133 11.06 3.16 13.11
C ALA A 133 12.32 2.51 12.48
N ALA A 134 13.46 2.53 13.17
CA ALA A 134 14.68 1.89 12.71
C ALA A 134 14.54 0.36 12.64
N LEU A 135 13.85 -0.27 13.59
CA LEU A 135 13.56 -1.71 13.55
C LEU A 135 12.65 -2.09 12.38
N ALA A 136 11.63 -1.28 12.09
CA ALA A 136 10.76 -1.51 10.95
C ALA A 136 11.47 -1.29 9.61
N SER A 137 12.33 -0.28 9.53
CA SER A 137 13.05 0.08 8.31
C SER A 137 14.36 -0.68 8.09
N TRP A 138 14.91 -1.27 9.17
CA TRP A 138 16.28 -1.82 9.23
C TRP A 138 17.38 -0.77 8.95
N ARG A 139 17.05 0.50 9.12
CA ARG A 139 17.94 1.66 8.96
C ARG A 139 17.57 2.77 9.94
N PRO A 140 18.52 3.58 10.38
CA PRO A 140 18.20 4.81 11.11
C PRO A 140 17.29 5.72 10.27
N ILE A 141 16.25 6.25 10.90
CA ILE A 141 15.34 7.23 10.28
C ILE A 141 15.52 8.56 11.03
N ALA A 142 15.64 9.64 10.28
CA ALA A 142 15.68 10.99 10.86
C ALA A 142 14.43 11.22 11.74
N PRO A 143 14.58 11.78 12.96
CA PRO A 143 13.45 11.97 13.88
C PRO A 143 12.24 12.69 13.25
N SER A 144 12.48 13.66 12.38
CA SER A 144 11.44 14.40 11.64
C SER A 144 10.60 13.52 10.70
N ARG A 145 11.15 12.39 10.25
CA ARG A 145 10.50 11.46 9.33
C ARG A 145 9.85 10.24 9.99
N VAL A 146 10.08 10.07 11.30
CA VAL A 146 9.47 8.96 12.06
C VAL A 146 7.95 8.90 11.91
N PRO A 147 7.20 10.04 11.93
CA PRO A 147 5.74 10.02 11.74
C PRO A 147 5.25 9.49 10.39
N GLU A 148 6.12 9.39 9.39
CA GLU A 148 5.75 8.86 8.07
C GLU A 148 5.60 7.32 8.09
N VAL A 149 6.23 6.63 9.03
CA VAL A 149 6.30 5.16 9.06
C VAL A 149 5.72 4.51 10.32
N VAL A 150 5.59 5.25 11.42
CA VAL A 150 5.01 4.75 12.67
C VAL A 150 4.07 5.78 13.31
N PRO A 151 3.04 5.35 14.06
CA PRO A 151 2.11 6.26 14.72
C PRO A 151 2.81 6.96 15.89
N THR A 152 2.84 8.28 15.89
CA THR A 152 3.54 9.08 16.91
C THR A 152 2.61 9.76 17.90
N THR A 153 1.45 10.22 17.47
CA THR A 153 0.45 10.85 18.33
C THR A 153 -0.38 9.81 19.08
N ARG A 154 -0.99 10.21 20.21
CA ARG A 154 -1.91 9.33 20.95
C ARG A 154 -3.08 8.87 20.08
N LEU A 155 -3.64 9.78 19.28
CA LEU A 155 -4.76 9.48 18.40
C LEU A 155 -4.39 8.43 17.34
N GLU A 156 -3.26 8.60 16.66
CA GLU A 156 -2.75 7.63 15.68
C GLU A 156 -2.52 6.25 16.31
N ARG A 157 -1.92 6.21 17.50
CA ARG A 157 -1.67 4.96 18.23
C ARG A 157 -2.98 4.24 18.58
N MET A 158 -3.96 4.98 19.13
CA MET A 158 -5.27 4.41 19.46
C MET A 158 -6.00 3.93 18.21
N THR A 159 -5.98 4.70 17.12
CA THR A 159 -6.56 4.28 15.84
C THR A 159 -5.90 3.00 15.31
N THR A 160 -4.56 2.96 15.35
CA THR A 160 -3.77 1.79 14.92
C THR A 160 -4.13 0.55 15.73
N LEU A 161 -4.26 0.71 17.05
CA LEU A 161 -4.65 -0.35 17.96
C LEU A 161 -6.04 -0.91 17.65
N HIS A 162 -7.05 -0.04 17.58
CA HIS A 162 -8.42 -0.43 17.28
C HIS A 162 -8.52 -1.11 15.91
N ARG A 163 -7.81 -0.58 14.90
CA ARG A 163 -7.75 -1.19 13.56
C ARG A 163 -7.10 -2.58 13.58
N ALA A 164 -6.02 -2.75 14.36
CA ALA A 164 -5.39 -4.04 14.54
C ALA A 164 -6.32 -5.08 15.17
N PHE A 165 -7.21 -4.66 16.08
CA PHE A 165 -8.26 -5.54 16.61
C PHE A 165 -9.34 -5.85 15.57
N ALA A 166 -9.80 -4.86 14.80
CA ALA A 166 -10.80 -5.07 13.77
C ALA A 166 -10.35 -6.10 12.74
N ILE A 167 -9.09 -6.03 12.29
CA ILE A 167 -8.51 -6.97 11.31
C ILE A 167 -8.49 -8.43 11.81
N ARG A 168 -8.38 -8.65 13.12
CA ARG A 168 -8.33 -10.02 13.68
C ARG A 168 -9.65 -10.79 13.51
N GLY A 169 -10.77 -10.08 13.55
CA GLY A 169 -12.11 -10.66 13.38
C GLY A 169 -12.61 -10.65 11.94
N GLU A 170 -11.84 -10.06 11.02
CA GLU A 170 -12.25 -9.90 9.64
C GLU A 170 -11.88 -11.15 8.81
N PRO A 171 -12.77 -11.65 7.95
CA PRO A 171 -12.39 -12.66 6.98
C PRO A 171 -11.29 -12.12 6.06
N PRO A 172 -10.33 -12.99 5.65
CA PRO A 172 -9.26 -12.56 4.77
C PRO A 172 -9.82 -12.07 3.43
N PRO A 173 -9.12 -11.13 2.75
CA PRO A 173 -9.48 -10.72 1.40
C PRO A 173 -9.61 -11.92 0.46
N PRO A 174 -10.47 -11.82 -0.57
CA PRO A 174 -10.55 -12.84 -1.61
C PRO A 174 -9.19 -13.14 -2.24
N SER A 175 -8.98 -14.38 -2.67
CA SER A 175 -7.77 -14.74 -3.42
C SER A 175 -7.80 -14.05 -4.78
N LEU A 176 -6.67 -13.48 -5.17
CA LEU A 176 -6.51 -12.85 -6.49
C LEU A 176 -6.09 -13.85 -7.58
N ARG A 177 -5.85 -15.12 -7.22
CA ARG A 177 -5.23 -16.13 -8.10
C ARG A 177 -5.96 -16.35 -9.43
N GLY A 178 -7.28 -16.28 -9.43
CA GLY A 178 -8.10 -16.49 -10.62
C GLY A 178 -8.60 -15.21 -11.28
N LEU A 179 -8.15 -14.05 -10.82
CA LEU A 179 -8.62 -12.77 -11.31
C LEU A 179 -7.68 -12.20 -12.38
N PRO A 180 -8.20 -11.41 -13.33
CA PRO A 180 -7.41 -10.75 -14.36
C PRO A 180 -6.72 -9.50 -13.80
N VAL A 181 -5.93 -9.68 -12.75
CA VAL A 181 -5.18 -8.61 -12.07
C VAL A 181 -3.68 -8.88 -12.21
N SER A 182 -2.92 -7.87 -12.59
CA SER A 182 -1.46 -7.95 -12.64
C SER A 182 -0.88 -7.71 -11.26
N CYS A 183 0.00 -8.60 -10.78
CA CYS A 183 0.60 -8.45 -9.46
C CYS A 183 2.13 -8.43 -9.53
N VAL A 184 2.76 -7.76 -8.55
CA VAL A 184 4.21 -7.79 -8.29
C VAL A 184 4.46 -7.74 -6.80
N CYS A 185 5.47 -8.48 -6.32
CA CYS A 185 5.88 -8.47 -4.92
C CYS A 185 7.31 -7.94 -4.78
N ILE A 186 7.51 -6.95 -3.90
CA ILE A 186 8.82 -6.39 -3.54
C ILE A 186 9.01 -6.55 -2.04
N GLN A 187 10.03 -7.30 -1.63
CA GLN A 187 10.25 -7.66 -0.24
C GLN A 187 11.65 -7.27 0.23
N GLY A 188 11.75 -6.68 1.42
CA GLY A 188 13.05 -6.46 2.07
C GLY A 188 13.63 -7.75 2.64
N ASN A 189 14.91 -8.04 2.40
CA ASN A 189 15.56 -9.25 2.93
C ASN A 189 15.79 -9.20 4.45
N ARG A 190 15.65 -8.03 5.07
CA ARG A 190 15.76 -7.79 6.51
C ARG A 190 14.40 -7.52 7.17
N ASP A 191 13.31 -7.78 6.47
CA ASP A 191 11.96 -7.60 7.03
C ASP A 191 11.70 -8.65 8.12
N VAL A 192 11.54 -8.17 9.35
CA VAL A 192 11.28 -9.01 10.53
C VAL A 192 9.80 -9.18 10.81
N LEU A 193 8.92 -8.36 10.19
CA LEU A 193 7.47 -8.40 10.38
C LEU A 193 6.82 -9.35 9.37
N VAL A 194 7.19 -9.19 8.10
CA VAL A 194 6.80 -10.09 7.00
C VAL A 194 8.07 -10.70 6.42
N PRO A 195 8.62 -11.75 7.02
CA PRO A 195 9.88 -12.34 6.57
C PRO A 195 9.79 -12.84 5.12
N PRO A 196 10.89 -12.78 4.35
CA PRO A 196 10.92 -13.28 2.96
C PRO A 196 10.41 -14.72 2.81
N ALA A 197 10.63 -15.57 3.79
CA ALA A 197 10.14 -16.94 3.78
C ALA A 197 8.60 -17.05 3.73
N THR A 198 7.87 -16.01 4.19
CA THR A 198 6.40 -16.00 4.18
C THR A 198 5.82 -15.46 2.88
N VAL A 199 6.61 -14.76 2.06
CA VAL A 199 6.18 -14.21 0.75
C VAL A 199 5.66 -15.30 -0.18
N LYS A 200 6.22 -16.50 -0.13
CA LYS A 200 5.73 -17.66 -0.90
C LYS A 200 4.23 -17.93 -0.65
N ARG A 201 3.75 -17.74 0.58
CA ARG A 201 2.34 -17.92 0.93
C ARG A 201 1.45 -16.81 0.34
N LEU A 202 1.94 -15.56 0.36
CA LEU A 202 1.26 -14.46 -0.32
C LEU A 202 1.14 -14.76 -1.82
N VAL A 203 2.25 -15.09 -2.47
CA VAL A 203 2.28 -15.36 -3.92
C VAL A 203 1.40 -16.54 -4.32
N ALA A 204 1.22 -17.54 -3.46
CA ALA A 204 0.30 -18.65 -3.71
C ALA A 204 -1.18 -18.19 -3.84
N SER A 205 -1.53 -17.02 -3.31
CA SER A 205 -2.86 -16.39 -3.43
C SER A 205 -2.98 -15.37 -4.56
N LEU A 206 -1.89 -15.15 -5.30
CA LEU A 206 -1.82 -14.21 -6.42
C LEU A 206 -1.86 -14.95 -7.77
N PRO A 207 -2.07 -14.25 -8.90
CA PRO A 207 -2.01 -14.82 -10.22
C PRO A 207 -0.70 -15.57 -10.48
N PRO A 208 -0.74 -16.71 -11.20
CA PRO A 208 0.47 -17.44 -11.58
C PRO A 208 1.46 -16.55 -12.33
N GLY A 209 2.74 -16.73 -12.09
CA GLY A 209 3.79 -15.91 -12.72
C GLY A 209 4.02 -14.55 -12.10
N THR A 210 3.36 -14.22 -10.96
CA THR A 210 3.60 -12.96 -10.24
C THR A 210 5.09 -12.78 -9.92
N PRO A 211 5.77 -11.73 -10.45
CA PRO A 211 7.17 -11.45 -10.17
C PRO A 211 7.42 -11.18 -8.68
N GLN A 212 8.56 -11.67 -8.18
CA GLN A 212 9.00 -11.48 -6.81
C GLN A 212 10.41 -10.92 -6.78
N TYR A 213 10.60 -9.82 -6.09
CA TYR A 213 11.89 -9.17 -5.94
C TYR A 213 12.30 -9.09 -4.47
N LEU A 214 13.56 -9.39 -4.18
CA LEU A 214 14.13 -9.31 -2.85
C LEU A 214 15.17 -8.19 -2.80
N LEU A 215 14.87 -7.12 -2.07
CA LEU A 215 15.75 -5.97 -1.90
C LEU A 215 16.75 -6.22 -0.77
N ARG A 216 18.05 -6.16 -1.09
CA ARG A 216 19.12 -6.31 -0.11
C ARG A 216 19.22 -5.10 0.80
N GLY A 217 19.34 -5.36 2.12
CA GLY A 217 19.46 -4.29 3.12
C GLY A 217 18.15 -3.60 3.48
N ALA A 218 17.05 -3.90 2.80
CA ALA A 218 15.75 -3.33 3.09
C ALA A 218 15.03 -4.08 4.23
N GLY A 219 14.34 -3.32 5.09
CA GLY A 219 13.41 -3.82 6.10
C GLY A 219 11.97 -3.88 5.60
N HIS A 220 11.02 -3.66 6.51
CA HIS A 220 9.57 -3.75 6.26
C HIS A 220 8.99 -2.63 5.38
N VAL A 221 9.66 -1.50 5.28
CA VAL A 221 9.19 -0.32 4.52
C VAL A 221 10.14 0.01 3.35
N PRO A 222 10.27 -0.88 2.36
CA PRO A 222 11.23 -0.70 1.26
C PRO A 222 10.93 0.55 0.42
N TYR A 223 9.66 0.91 0.23
CA TYR A 223 9.24 2.12 -0.48
C TYR A 223 9.81 3.41 0.13
N PHE A 224 10.07 3.39 1.44
CA PHE A 224 10.59 4.51 2.21
C PHE A 224 12.13 4.54 2.25
N THR A 225 12.75 3.37 2.39
CA THR A 225 14.21 3.25 2.59
C THR A 225 15.00 3.03 1.30
N HIS A 226 14.36 2.48 0.27
CA HIS A 226 14.93 2.12 -1.03
C HIS A 226 14.01 2.55 -2.18
N PRO A 227 13.59 3.84 -2.20
CA PRO A 227 12.60 4.31 -3.19
C PRO A 227 13.11 4.22 -4.64
N GLU A 228 14.44 4.36 -4.88
CA GLU A 228 15.06 4.22 -6.19
C GLU A 228 14.91 2.80 -6.74
N GLU A 229 15.27 1.81 -5.92
CA GLU A 229 15.18 0.41 -6.30
C GLU A 229 13.73 -0.02 -6.49
N CYS A 230 12.82 0.44 -5.63
CA CYS A 230 11.40 0.19 -5.80
C CYS A 230 10.87 0.80 -7.10
N ALA A 231 11.23 2.04 -7.42
CA ALA A 231 10.82 2.70 -8.65
C ALA A 231 11.27 1.91 -9.87
N ARG A 232 12.56 1.59 -9.97
CA ARG A 232 13.14 0.80 -11.07
C ARG A 232 12.43 -0.54 -11.31
N LEU A 233 11.94 -1.19 -10.25
CA LEU A 233 11.20 -2.46 -10.35
C LEU A 233 9.74 -2.24 -10.74
N LEU A 234 9.14 -1.11 -10.35
CA LEU A 234 7.74 -0.79 -10.62
C LEU A 234 7.53 -0.15 -11.99
N GLU A 235 8.49 0.59 -12.52
CA GLU A 235 8.37 1.29 -13.81
C GLU A 235 7.95 0.38 -14.96
N PRO A 236 8.63 -0.76 -15.25
CA PRO A 236 8.24 -1.63 -16.35
C PRO A 236 6.87 -2.28 -16.11
N TRP A 237 6.53 -2.57 -14.87
CA TRP A 237 5.22 -3.13 -14.50
C TRP A 237 4.10 -2.10 -14.70
N LEU A 238 4.30 -0.84 -14.31
CA LEU A 238 3.33 0.25 -14.52
C LEU A 238 3.16 0.57 -16.00
N ALA A 239 4.25 0.59 -16.77
CA ALA A 239 4.20 0.80 -18.21
C ALA A 239 3.36 -0.27 -18.92
N ALA A 240 3.45 -1.54 -18.48
CA ALA A 240 2.64 -2.62 -19.00
C ALA A 240 1.13 -2.53 -18.65
N LEU A 241 0.78 -1.76 -17.61
CA LEU A 241 -0.61 -1.49 -17.22
C LEU A 241 -1.22 -0.28 -17.93
N ALA A 242 -0.40 0.58 -18.55
CA ALA A 242 -0.91 1.68 -19.33
C ALA A 242 -1.79 1.15 -20.47
N PRO A 243 -2.94 1.77 -20.77
CA PRO A 243 -3.69 1.40 -21.96
C PRO A 243 -2.79 1.59 -23.19
N PRO A 244 -2.88 0.71 -24.20
CA PRO A 244 -2.11 0.89 -25.42
C PRO A 244 -2.37 2.30 -25.95
N VAL A 245 -1.30 3.03 -26.28
CA VAL A 245 -1.42 4.34 -26.93
C VAL A 245 -2.13 4.10 -28.27
N THR A 246 -3.42 4.39 -28.32
CA THR A 246 -4.15 4.42 -29.56
C THR A 246 -3.64 5.63 -30.36
N LEU A 247 -2.69 5.38 -31.25
CA LEU A 247 -2.29 6.36 -32.27
C LEU A 247 -3.55 6.67 -33.09
N GLY A 248 -4.15 7.81 -32.82
CA GLY A 248 -5.11 8.48 -33.69
C GLY A 248 -6.51 7.86 -33.76
N SER A 249 -7.38 8.19 -32.83
CA SER A 249 -8.76 8.53 -33.18
C SER A 249 -8.91 10.04 -33.03
N SER A 250 -8.73 10.76 -34.12
CA SER A 250 -9.23 12.12 -34.27
C SER A 250 -10.74 12.06 -34.05
N SER A 251 -11.19 12.42 -32.85
CA SER A 251 -12.61 12.67 -32.62
C SER A 251 -13.10 13.70 -33.63
N PRO A 252 -14.16 13.43 -34.41
CA PRO A 252 -14.77 14.46 -35.25
C PRO A 252 -15.27 15.56 -34.29
N ARG A 253 -14.79 16.80 -34.50
CA ARG A 253 -15.33 17.98 -33.84
C ARG A 253 -16.83 18.04 -34.14
N PRO A 254 -17.72 18.24 -33.15
CA PRO A 254 -19.11 18.52 -33.46
C PRO A 254 -19.18 19.83 -34.22
N MET A 255 -19.68 19.76 -35.43
CA MET A 255 -20.07 20.96 -36.19
C MET A 255 -21.20 21.64 -35.43
N LEU A 256 -20.96 22.86 -34.94
CA LEU A 256 -21.96 23.78 -34.47
C LEU A 256 -22.82 24.19 -35.68
N GLN A 257 -24.03 23.63 -35.80
CA GLN A 257 -25.06 24.20 -36.63
C GLN A 257 -25.57 25.48 -35.96
N ARG A 258 -25.35 26.60 -36.64
CA ARG A 258 -26.06 27.87 -36.31
C ARG A 258 -27.51 27.74 -36.79
N VAL A 259 -28.43 27.98 -35.90
CA VAL A 259 -29.80 28.44 -36.18
C VAL A 259 -29.91 29.87 -35.71
#